data_99717443a217deaf87c4f9b6d1577fa1
#
_entry.id   99717443a217deaf87c4f9b6d1577fa1
#
_cell.length_a   1.000
_cell.length_b   1.000
_cell.length_c   1.000
_cell.angle_alpha   90.00
_cell.angle_beta   90.00
_cell.angle_gamma   90.00
#
_symmetry.space_group_name_H-M   'P 1'
#
loop_
_entity.id
_entity.type
_entity.pdbx_description
1 polymer ?
#
loop_
_entity_poly.entity_id
_entity_poly.type
_entity_poly.pdbx_seq_one_letter_code
_entity_poly.pdbx_strand_id
1 'polypeptide(L)'
;SSPDEANQAVAEYKTTLNIQEGDTVDESITIPPQPQTSVVVMDQYTGEVKAIVGGRGEKTASFSLNRATDSHRQPGSCFKPLGVYAPAIDTGKYTLASLIEDSPYTYSDGTPVNNWDGKYIGQATVRYAILHSMNVCAVRTLTDIGIDTGMKYLENFGFTTLVSKEDDPAHNDYNQSTALGGITNGVYNIELTAAYAALANNGVYTKPILYTKVLDHDGNVILDNSTPETHQVVKDSTAALLTNAMQDVIKRGTGTAAQLANGMPASGKTGTSEYSTDLWLAAYTPYYTCSVWGGYDSNKPMENIYNQTWHEVMWKNIMDRVNTTLGLQVKNFTMPASVEQKTVCSVTGLLAVSSCPSYTEYFAKGTGPTQSCSGHYEEEEDDEDDDDKNKEDSDSQNSQDSEDNEDSGNSDQSGDNNNNSGNNGNNNGNNNGNSNGDSGTVTPPEE
;
A
#
# COMPACT_ATOMS: atom_id res chain seq x y z
N SER A 1 2.77 20.00 -18.61
CA SER A 1 3.33 20.87 -19.65
C SER A 1 4.79 21.12 -19.36
N SER A 2 5.64 21.07 -20.37
CA SER A 2 7.04 21.51 -20.27
C SER A 2 7.10 23.04 -20.22
N PRO A 3 8.22 23.65 -19.79
CA PRO A 3 8.42 25.10 -19.91
C PRO A 3 8.23 25.60 -21.36
N ASP A 4 8.66 24.80 -22.34
CA ASP A 4 8.53 25.15 -23.77
C ASP A 4 7.07 25.14 -24.22
N GLU A 5 6.27 24.13 -23.81
CA GLU A 5 4.82 24.11 -24.10
C GLU A 5 4.09 25.29 -23.44
N ALA A 6 4.49 25.67 -22.21
CA ALA A 6 3.93 26.82 -21.54
C ALA A 6 4.29 28.13 -22.26
N ASN A 7 5.54 28.30 -22.66
CA ASN A 7 6.00 29.46 -23.43
C ASN A 7 5.31 29.54 -24.79
N GLN A 8 5.13 28.39 -25.47
CA GLN A 8 4.39 28.33 -26.73
C GLN A 8 2.91 28.76 -26.55
N ALA A 9 2.24 28.23 -25.53
CA ALA A 9 0.86 28.59 -25.20
C ALA A 9 0.71 30.08 -24.89
N VAL A 10 1.67 30.67 -24.18
CA VAL A 10 1.72 32.11 -23.91
C VAL A 10 1.93 32.91 -25.21
N ALA A 11 2.85 32.45 -26.06
CA ALA A 11 3.08 33.11 -27.37
C ALA A 11 1.82 33.06 -28.24
N GLU A 12 1.13 31.93 -28.31
CA GLU A 12 -0.15 31.79 -29.02
C GLU A 12 -1.23 32.69 -28.42
N TYR A 13 -1.35 32.73 -27.08
CA TYR A 13 -2.32 33.60 -26.40
C TYR A 13 -2.05 35.06 -26.70
N LYS A 14 -0.79 35.51 -26.71
CA LYS A 14 -0.41 36.89 -27.07
C LYS A 14 -0.89 37.30 -28.46
N THR A 15 -0.93 36.37 -29.41
CA THR A 15 -1.46 36.70 -30.77
C THR A 15 -2.96 36.98 -30.78
N THR A 16 -3.68 36.56 -29.75
CA THR A 16 -5.12 36.82 -29.60
C THR A 16 -5.41 38.17 -28.94
N LEU A 17 -4.40 38.78 -28.30
CA LEU A 17 -4.51 40.08 -27.66
C LEU A 17 -4.32 41.19 -28.69
N ASN A 18 -5.19 42.20 -28.66
CA ASN A 18 -5.11 43.38 -29.55
C ASN A 18 -4.12 44.40 -28.97
N ILE A 19 -2.83 44.05 -28.88
CA ILE A 19 -1.78 44.90 -28.35
C ILE A 19 -1.43 45.96 -29.38
N GLN A 20 -1.47 47.23 -28.97
CA GLN A 20 -1.17 48.36 -29.79
C GLN A 20 0.26 48.90 -29.54
N GLU A 21 0.78 49.67 -30.50
CA GLU A 21 2.08 50.31 -30.30
C GLU A 21 1.99 51.34 -29.15
N GLY A 22 2.83 51.15 -28.13
CA GLY A 22 2.84 51.95 -26.90
C GLY A 22 2.18 51.29 -25.68
N ASP A 23 1.55 50.11 -25.86
CA ASP A 23 1.02 49.35 -24.73
C ASP A 23 2.15 48.78 -23.89
N THR A 24 1.99 48.78 -22.57
CA THR A 24 2.84 48.10 -21.65
C THR A 24 2.26 46.72 -21.37
N VAL A 25 3.01 45.65 -21.69
CA VAL A 25 2.60 44.28 -21.43
C VAL A 25 3.34 43.76 -20.20
N ASP A 26 2.60 43.44 -19.14
CA ASP A 26 3.11 42.76 -17.99
C ASP A 26 2.80 41.26 -18.10
N GLU A 27 3.81 40.41 -17.92
CA GLU A 27 3.71 38.97 -18.12
C GLU A 27 4.08 38.21 -16.85
N SER A 28 3.15 37.42 -16.36
CA SER A 28 3.40 36.50 -15.24
C SER A 28 3.04 35.08 -15.63
N ILE A 29 4.05 34.21 -15.76
CA ILE A 29 3.87 32.80 -16.10
C ILE A 29 4.13 31.97 -14.87
N THR A 30 3.10 31.27 -14.37
CA THR A 30 3.24 30.29 -13.31
C THR A 30 3.08 28.88 -13.89
N ILE A 31 4.16 28.13 -13.90
CA ILE A 31 4.13 26.70 -14.26
C ILE A 31 3.93 25.91 -12.98
N PRO A 32 2.79 25.24 -12.76
CA PRO A 32 2.57 24.45 -11.57
C PRO A 32 3.60 23.33 -11.51
N PRO A 33 4.19 23.04 -10.34
CA PRO A 33 5.10 21.92 -10.17
C PRO A 33 4.43 20.62 -10.59
N GLN A 34 5.16 19.78 -11.31
CA GLN A 34 4.68 18.47 -11.75
C GLN A 34 5.21 17.39 -10.79
N PRO A 35 4.44 16.31 -10.55
CA PRO A 35 4.93 15.19 -9.77
C PRO A 35 6.17 14.59 -10.42
N GLN A 36 7.09 14.17 -9.60
CA GLN A 36 8.33 13.48 -9.94
C GLN A 36 8.14 11.97 -9.81
N THR A 37 9.12 11.22 -10.30
CA THR A 37 9.16 9.77 -10.15
C THR A 37 10.60 9.31 -10.00
N SER A 38 10.79 8.17 -9.35
CA SER A 38 12.03 7.42 -9.43
C SER A 38 11.72 5.95 -9.69
N VAL A 39 12.63 5.28 -10.41
CA VAL A 39 12.50 3.87 -10.78
C VAL A 39 13.84 3.18 -10.57
N VAL A 40 13.80 1.98 -10.00
CA VAL A 40 14.96 1.09 -9.89
C VAL A 40 14.56 -0.28 -10.44
N VAL A 41 15.39 -0.84 -11.31
CA VAL A 41 15.28 -2.22 -11.80
C VAL A 41 16.55 -2.98 -11.40
N MET A 42 16.38 -4.06 -10.66
CA MET A 42 17.48 -4.82 -10.06
C MET A 42 17.37 -6.30 -10.42
N ASP A 43 18.50 -6.91 -10.73
CA ASP A 43 18.63 -8.36 -10.76
C ASP A 43 18.67 -8.87 -9.33
N GLN A 44 17.61 -9.57 -8.90
CA GLN A 44 17.45 -10.03 -7.52
C GLN A 44 18.49 -11.08 -7.09
N TYR A 45 19.14 -11.74 -8.04
CA TYR A 45 20.12 -12.80 -7.75
C TYR A 45 21.54 -12.28 -7.62
N THR A 46 21.87 -11.23 -8.37
CA THR A 46 23.24 -10.68 -8.42
C THR A 46 23.39 -9.37 -7.65
N GLY A 47 22.29 -8.70 -7.31
CA GLY A 47 22.31 -7.36 -6.71
C GLY A 47 22.58 -6.23 -7.71
N GLU A 48 22.81 -6.56 -8.99
CA GLU A 48 23.10 -5.55 -10.00
C GLU A 48 21.89 -4.68 -10.31
N VAL A 49 22.02 -3.38 -10.15
CA VAL A 49 21.05 -2.40 -10.59
C VAL A 49 21.15 -2.25 -12.10
N LYS A 50 20.17 -2.82 -12.82
CA LYS A 50 20.16 -2.86 -14.30
C LYS A 50 19.68 -1.54 -14.91
N ALA A 51 18.82 -0.80 -14.19
CA ALA A 51 18.36 0.53 -14.58
C ALA A 51 18.01 1.35 -13.35
N ILE A 52 18.31 2.63 -13.39
CA ILE A 52 17.94 3.61 -12.37
C ILE A 52 17.54 4.92 -13.04
N VAL A 53 16.40 5.47 -12.60
CA VAL A 53 15.88 6.75 -13.05
C VAL A 53 15.55 7.59 -11.81
N GLY A 54 16.20 8.73 -11.67
CA GLY A 54 16.08 9.59 -10.48
C GLY A 54 15.11 10.76 -10.63
N GLY A 55 14.42 10.88 -11.76
CA GLY A 55 13.48 11.98 -11.97
C GLY A 55 12.78 11.91 -13.32
N ARG A 56 11.71 12.72 -13.46
CA ARG A 56 10.94 12.87 -14.68
C ARG A 56 11.59 13.89 -15.62
N GLY A 57 11.48 13.64 -16.92
CA GLY A 57 11.98 14.53 -17.98
C GLY A 57 13.46 14.31 -18.30
N GLU A 58 13.96 15.13 -19.20
CA GLU A 58 15.35 15.07 -19.61
C GLU A 58 16.29 15.62 -18.54
N LYS A 59 17.47 15.01 -18.41
CA LYS A 59 18.52 15.50 -17.54
C LYS A 59 19.26 16.65 -18.23
N THR A 60 18.97 17.87 -17.83
CA THR A 60 19.55 19.09 -18.42
C THR A 60 20.78 19.62 -17.69
N ALA A 61 21.09 19.07 -16.48
CA ALA A 61 22.22 19.50 -15.67
C ALA A 61 23.00 18.32 -15.12
N SER A 62 24.31 18.52 -14.88
CA SER A 62 25.13 17.61 -14.08
C SER A 62 24.73 17.71 -12.60
N PHE A 63 24.93 16.63 -11.83
CA PHE A 63 24.62 16.57 -10.40
C PHE A 63 23.17 16.91 -10.05
N SER A 64 22.22 16.59 -10.94
CA SER A 64 20.79 16.71 -10.62
C SER A 64 20.39 15.64 -9.59
N LEU A 65 19.40 15.97 -8.73
CA LEU A 65 18.88 15.07 -7.70
C LEU A 65 18.43 13.71 -8.29
N ASN A 66 19.02 12.64 -7.78
CA ASN A 66 18.60 11.28 -8.06
C ASN A 66 17.66 10.79 -6.94
N ARG A 67 16.37 10.86 -7.13
CA ARG A 67 15.38 10.49 -6.11
C ARG A 67 15.36 9.01 -5.75
N ALA A 68 16.08 8.19 -6.50
CA ALA A 68 16.21 6.78 -6.18
C ALA A 68 17.26 6.51 -5.10
N THR A 69 18.27 7.41 -4.96
CA THR A 69 19.42 7.25 -4.05
C THR A 69 19.57 8.39 -3.06
N ASP A 70 19.03 9.58 -3.36
CA ASP A 70 19.33 10.82 -2.64
C ASP A 70 18.08 11.45 -1.99
N SER A 71 16.90 10.78 -2.09
CA SER A 71 15.65 11.26 -1.52
C SER A 71 14.94 10.15 -0.78
N HIS A 72 14.72 10.36 0.51
CA HIS A 72 13.91 9.43 1.33
C HIS A 72 12.44 9.82 1.23
N ARG A 73 11.58 8.80 1.10
CA ARG A 73 10.13 8.98 0.97
C ARG A 73 9.40 7.95 1.81
N GLN A 74 8.22 8.29 2.31
CA GLN A 74 7.40 7.40 3.11
C GLN A 74 6.96 6.19 2.28
N PRO A 75 7.34 4.94 2.65
CA PRO A 75 7.03 3.75 1.86
C PRO A 75 5.57 3.34 1.95
N GLY A 76 4.84 3.84 2.94
CA GLY A 76 3.46 3.47 3.16
C GLY A 76 3.29 1.95 3.28
N SER A 77 2.21 1.43 2.75
CA SER A 77 1.86 0.00 2.83
C SER A 77 2.87 -0.97 2.20
N CYS A 78 3.91 -0.49 1.51
CA CYS A 78 5.02 -1.34 1.08
C CYS A 78 5.82 -1.92 2.27
N PHE A 79 5.73 -1.34 3.45
CA PHE A 79 6.37 -1.87 4.66
C PHE A 79 5.65 -3.07 5.28
N LYS A 80 4.35 -3.24 5.03
CA LYS A 80 3.55 -4.34 5.62
C LYS A 80 4.14 -5.74 5.37
N PRO A 81 4.53 -6.10 4.12
CA PRO A 81 5.17 -7.40 3.89
C PRO A 81 6.50 -7.56 4.62
N LEU A 82 7.29 -6.49 4.76
CA LEU A 82 8.68 -6.54 5.24
C LEU A 82 8.77 -6.48 6.77
N GLY A 83 8.16 -5.46 7.39
CA GLY A 83 8.26 -5.23 8.84
C GLY A 83 7.16 -5.89 9.67
N VAL A 84 6.09 -6.40 9.02
CA VAL A 84 4.96 -7.01 9.75
C VAL A 84 4.80 -8.49 9.40
N TYR A 85 4.47 -8.81 8.15
CA TYR A 85 4.09 -10.18 7.80
C TYR A 85 5.30 -11.10 7.61
N ALA A 86 6.46 -10.59 7.17
CA ALA A 86 7.69 -11.38 7.11
C ALA A 86 8.10 -11.88 8.50
N PRO A 87 8.30 -11.03 9.52
CA PRO A 87 8.61 -11.50 10.86
C PRO A 87 7.51 -12.36 11.48
N ALA A 88 6.22 -12.04 11.23
CA ALA A 88 5.10 -12.81 11.77
C ALA A 88 5.11 -14.27 11.28
N ILE A 89 5.37 -14.47 9.99
CA ILE A 89 5.42 -15.81 9.36
C ILE A 89 6.76 -16.50 9.65
N ASP A 90 7.86 -15.77 9.58
CA ASP A 90 9.22 -16.35 9.76
C ASP A 90 9.47 -16.90 11.16
N THR A 91 8.93 -16.21 12.18
CA THR A 91 8.96 -16.69 13.58
C THR A 91 7.98 -17.83 13.83
N GLY A 92 7.07 -18.11 12.91
CA GLY A 92 6.03 -19.13 13.05
C GLY A 92 4.86 -18.71 13.95
N LYS A 93 4.79 -17.43 14.35
CA LYS A 93 3.68 -16.92 15.18
C LYS A 93 2.38 -16.82 14.38
N TYR A 94 2.49 -16.54 13.08
CA TYR A 94 1.37 -16.48 12.14
C TYR A 94 1.62 -17.37 10.92
N THR A 95 0.53 -17.75 10.27
CA THR A 95 0.48 -18.38 8.96
C THR A 95 -0.38 -17.54 8.03
N LEU A 96 -0.40 -17.81 6.73
CA LEU A 96 -1.29 -17.12 5.80
C LEU A 96 -2.77 -17.34 6.12
N ALA A 97 -3.14 -18.44 6.79
CA ALA A 97 -4.49 -18.77 7.23
C ALA A 97 -4.84 -18.23 8.62
N SER A 98 -3.89 -17.69 9.38
CA SER A 98 -4.15 -17.13 10.71
C SER A 98 -5.14 -15.98 10.62
N LEU A 99 -6.15 -15.98 11.50
CA LEU A 99 -7.15 -14.94 11.60
C LEU A 99 -6.64 -13.77 12.44
N ILE A 100 -6.93 -12.57 11.98
CA ILE A 100 -6.65 -11.30 12.65
C ILE A 100 -7.97 -10.56 12.75
N GLU A 101 -8.26 -10.04 13.94
CA GLU A 101 -9.46 -9.23 14.16
C GLU A 101 -9.35 -7.88 13.44
N ASP A 102 -10.30 -7.59 12.57
CA ASP A 102 -10.46 -6.33 11.87
C ASP A 102 -11.70 -5.58 12.42
N SER A 103 -11.48 -4.89 13.52
CA SER A 103 -12.48 -4.08 14.24
C SER A 103 -11.87 -2.74 14.62
N PRO A 104 -12.64 -1.75 15.04
CA PRO A 104 -12.11 -0.47 15.50
C PRO A 104 -10.93 -0.65 16.46
N TYR A 105 -9.84 0.05 16.16
CA TYR A 105 -8.57 -0.08 16.87
C TYR A 105 -7.89 1.28 17.02
N THR A 106 -7.12 1.45 18.08
CA THR A 106 -6.32 2.67 18.31
C THR A 106 -4.87 2.32 18.54
N TYR A 107 -3.98 3.22 18.18
CA TYR A 107 -2.60 3.21 18.64
C TYR A 107 -2.54 3.34 20.16
N SER A 108 -1.36 3.13 20.75
CA SER A 108 -1.14 3.25 22.19
C SER A 108 -1.37 4.66 22.75
N ASP A 109 -1.29 5.68 21.90
CA ASP A 109 -1.58 7.08 22.23
C ASP A 109 -3.07 7.45 22.11
N GLY A 110 -3.92 6.50 21.72
CA GLY A 110 -5.37 6.70 21.54
C GLY A 110 -5.77 7.15 20.13
N THR A 111 -4.84 7.41 19.23
CA THR A 111 -5.14 7.79 17.84
C THR A 111 -5.82 6.63 17.10
N PRO A 112 -6.95 6.84 16.41
CA PRO A 112 -7.63 5.77 15.67
C PRO A 112 -6.81 5.24 14.50
N VAL A 113 -6.85 3.91 14.31
CA VAL A 113 -6.33 3.22 13.12
C VAL A 113 -7.51 2.88 12.22
N ASN A 114 -7.53 3.46 11.03
CA ASN A 114 -8.60 3.22 10.06
C ASN A 114 -8.07 2.43 8.86
N ASN A 115 -8.91 1.51 8.34
CA ASN A 115 -8.68 0.96 7.01
C ASN A 115 -8.89 2.05 5.95
N TRP A 116 -8.24 1.91 4.80
CA TRP A 116 -8.26 2.91 3.72
C TRP A 116 -9.68 3.15 3.14
N ASP A 117 -10.56 2.15 3.23
CA ASP A 117 -11.95 2.20 2.79
C ASP A 117 -12.95 2.51 3.92
N GLY A 118 -12.44 2.73 5.14
CA GLY A 118 -13.24 3.02 6.33
C GLY A 118 -14.10 1.86 6.83
N LYS A 119 -13.90 0.63 6.35
CA LYS A 119 -14.70 -0.54 6.68
C LYS A 119 -13.94 -1.54 7.55
N TYR A 120 -14.70 -2.33 8.32
CA TYR A 120 -14.21 -3.45 9.11
C TYR A 120 -15.03 -4.70 8.76
N ILE A 121 -14.34 -5.85 8.68
CA ILE A 121 -14.96 -7.12 8.26
C ILE A 121 -15.02 -8.17 9.38
N GLY A 122 -14.58 -7.81 10.59
CA GLY A 122 -14.54 -8.71 11.75
C GLY A 122 -13.31 -9.58 11.77
N GLN A 123 -13.23 -10.63 10.97
CA GLN A 123 -12.09 -11.53 10.92
C GLN A 123 -11.49 -11.57 9.51
N ALA A 124 -10.18 -11.38 9.41
CA ALA A 124 -9.43 -11.47 8.17
C ALA A 124 -8.27 -12.46 8.29
N THR A 125 -8.05 -13.29 7.29
CA THR A 125 -6.80 -14.06 7.23
C THR A 125 -5.62 -13.14 6.92
N VAL A 126 -4.40 -13.53 7.29
CA VAL A 126 -3.17 -12.82 6.92
C VAL A 126 -3.10 -12.62 5.39
N ARG A 127 -3.45 -13.65 4.60
CA ARG A 127 -3.52 -13.53 3.14
C ARG A 127 -4.48 -12.45 2.69
N TYR A 128 -5.68 -12.40 3.25
CA TYR A 128 -6.69 -11.40 2.93
C TYR A 128 -6.24 -9.99 3.34
N ALA A 129 -5.60 -9.86 4.49
CA ALA A 129 -5.06 -8.59 4.97
C ALA A 129 -3.93 -8.05 4.06
N ILE A 130 -3.07 -8.94 3.52
CA ILE A 130 -2.05 -8.57 2.51
C ILE A 130 -2.72 -8.13 1.22
N LEU A 131 -3.66 -8.93 0.70
CA LEU A 131 -4.40 -8.70 -0.54
C LEU A 131 -5.08 -7.32 -0.57
N HIS A 132 -5.80 -6.99 0.51
CA HIS A 132 -6.56 -5.75 0.63
C HIS A 132 -5.81 -4.62 1.34
N SER A 133 -4.54 -4.86 1.68
CA SER A 133 -3.71 -3.84 2.35
C SER A 133 -4.33 -3.28 3.65
N MET A 134 -4.93 -4.16 4.48
CA MET A 134 -5.66 -3.75 5.69
C MET A 134 -4.72 -3.13 6.72
N ASN A 135 -5.09 -1.96 7.23
CA ASN A 135 -4.26 -1.21 8.16
C ASN A 135 -4.38 -1.79 9.58
N VAL A 136 -5.61 -2.01 10.04
CA VAL A 136 -5.88 -2.52 11.40
C VAL A 136 -5.18 -3.86 11.60
N CYS A 137 -5.30 -4.78 10.65
CA CYS A 137 -4.64 -6.08 10.71
C CYS A 137 -3.12 -5.95 10.80
N ALA A 138 -2.51 -5.03 10.05
CA ALA A 138 -1.07 -4.82 10.06
C ALA A 138 -0.59 -4.28 11.42
N VAL A 139 -1.27 -3.26 11.96
CA VAL A 139 -0.91 -2.66 13.25
C VAL A 139 -1.09 -3.65 14.40
N ARG A 140 -2.20 -4.41 14.43
CA ARG A 140 -2.42 -5.47 15.43
C ARG A 140 -1.33 -6.54 15.35
N THR A 141 -0.98 -6.98 14.14
CA THR A 141 0.05 -7.99 13.95
C THR A 141 1.42 -7.51 14.42
N LEU A 142 1.84 -6.27 14.06
CA LEU A 142 3.10 -5.71 14.53
C LEU A 142 3.13 -5.58 16.05
N THR A 143 2.03 -5.11 16.64
CA THR A 143 1.90 -4.99 18.10
C THR A 143 2.06 -6.35 18.78
N ASP A 144 1.43 -7.39 18.22
CA ASP A 144 1.46 -8.75 18.78
C ASP A 144 2.82 -9.43 18.64
N ILE A 145 3.51 -9.30 17.50
CA ILE A 145 4.87 -9.85 17.32
C ILE A 145 5.95 -9.04 18.03
N GLY A 146 5.63 -7.82 18.43
CA GLY A 146 6.55 -6.85 19.04
C GLY A 146 7.21 -5.94 18.02
N ILE A 147 7.17 -4.62 18.29
CA ILE A 147 7.72 -3.59 17.39
C ILE A 147 9.21 -3.81 17.14
N ASP A 148 9.98 -4.13 18.19
CA ASP A 148 11.43 -4.39 18.08
C ASP A 148 11.72 -5.55 17.11
N THR A 149 10.83 -6.56 17.06
CA THR A 149 10.95 -7.65 16.08
C THR A 149 10.79 -7.13 14.66
N GLY A 150 9.75 -6.33 14.40
CA GLY A 150 9.53 -5.73 13.09
C GLY A 150 10.70 -4.87 12.64
N MET A 151 11.20 -4.00 13.54
CA MET A 151 12.34 -3.12 13.27
C MET A 151 13.61 -3.92 12.91
N LYS A 152 13.93 -4.96 13.66
CA LYS A 152 15.08 -5.83 13.36
C LYS A 152 15.00 -6.45 11.96
N TYR A 153 13.80 -6.86 11.51
CA TYR A 153 13.64 -7.38 10.15
C TYR A 153 13.82 -6.28 9.10
N LEU A 154 13.31 -5.06 9.34
CA LEU A 154 13.53 -3.93 8.44
C LEU A 154 15.01 -3.57 8.31
N GLU A 155 15.76 -3.54 9.42
CA GLU A 155 17.22 -3.37 9.41
C GLU A 155 17.91 -4.47 8.58
N ASN A 156 17.51 -5.73 8.78
CA ASN A 156 18.04 -6.87 8.02
C ASN A 156 17.65 -6.82 6.53
N PHE A 157 16.54 -6.20 6.16
CA PHE A 157 16.17 -5.91 4.78
C PHE A 157 16.98 -4.77 4.16
N GLY A 158 17.89 -4.15 4.91
CA GLY A 158 18.87 -3.19 4.41
C GLY A 158 18.43 -1.73 4.43
N PHE A 159 17.40 -1.37 5.20
CA PHE A 159 17.02 0.02 5.39
C PHE A 159 17.99 0.73 6.34
N THR A 160 18.60 1.82 5.86
CA THR A 160 19.62 2.58 6.59
C THR A 160 19.11 3.87 7.19
N THR A 161 17.89 4.27 6.88
CA THR A 161 17.29 5.55 7.27
C THR A 161 16.37 5.45 8.50
N LEU A 162 16.25 4.26 9.08
CA LEU A 162 15.45 4.03 10.28
C LEU A 162 16.06 4.71 11.48
N VAL A 163 15.23 5.43 12.25
CA VAL A 163 15.66 6.17 13.44
C VAL A 163 15.47 5.29 14.66
N SER A 164 16.57 5.02 15.38
CA SER A 164 16.55 4.25 16.62
C SER A 164 16.09 5.11 17.82
N LYS A 165 15.77 4.46 18.94
CA LYS A 165 15.45 5.16 20.20
C LYS A 165 16.66 5.88 20.80
N GLU A 166 17.87 5.41 20.47
CA GLU A 166 19.14 6.00 20.88
C GLU A 166 19.44 7.27 20.07
N ASP A 167 19.10 7.27 18.77
CA ASP A 167 19.34 8.42 17.89
C ASP A 167 18.37 9.57 18.17
N ASP A 168 17.08 9.27 18.30
CA ASP A 168 16.06 10.26 18.71
C ASP A 168 14.99 9.60 19.61
N PRO A 169 15.09 9.78 20.93
CA PRO A 169 14.11 9.22 21.86
C PRO A 169 12.68 9.76 21.67
N ALA A 170 12.52 10.93 21.08
CA ALA A 170 11.22 11.58 20.90
C ALA A 170 10.56 11.27 19.56
N HIS A 171 11.37 11.11 18.50
CA HIS A 171 10.89 10.93 17.13
C HIS A 171 11.60 9.75 16.47
N ASN A 172 11.35 8.53 16.95
CA ASN A 172 11.96 7.31 16.43
C ASN A 172 10.92 6.41 15.78
N ASP A 173 11.41 5.39 15.06
CA ASP A 173 10.57 4.48 14.27
C ASP A 173 10.10 3.24 15.06
N TYR A 174 10.45 3.14 16.35
CA TYR A 174 10.05 2.05 17.23
C TYR A 174 8.64 2.26 17.79
N ASN A 175 7.68 2.42 16.89
CA ASN A 175 6.29 2.67 17.20
C ASN A 175 5.35 1.89 16.27
N GLN A 176 4.05 1.88 16.59
CA GLN A 176 3.06 1.08 15.86
C GLN A 176 2.80 1.59 14.42
N SER A 177 3.05 2.89 14.13
CA SER A 177 2.82 3.46 12.79
C SER A 177 3.79 2.88 11.74
N THR A 178 4.92 2.34 12.17
CA THR A 178 5.88 1.64 11.31
C THR A 178 5.24 0.46 10.59
N ALA A 179 4.19 -0.16 11.16
CA ALA A 179 3.40 -1.18 10.46
C ALA A 179 2.82 -0.69 9.13
N LEU A 180 2.56 0.61 9.02
CA LEU A 180 1.96 1.24 7.85
C LEU A 180 2.98 2.01 7.00
N GLY A 181 4.26 1.97 7.37
CA GLY A 181 5.34 2.73 6.74
C GLY A 181 5.33 4.21 7.11
N GLY A 182 4.70 4.57 8.23
CA GLY A 182 4.81 5.88 8.86
C GLY A 182 6.12 5.94 9.67
N ILE A 183 7.21 6.30 9.04
CA ILE A 183 8.55 6.37 9.62
C ILE A 183 9.13 7.78 9.51
N THR A 184 10.07 8.12 10.38
CA THR A 184 10.58 9.48 10.57
C THR A 184 11.18 10.06 9.29
N ASN A 185 12.13 9.38 8.70
CA ASN A 185 12.86 9.89 7.53
C ASN A 185 12.29 9.41 6.19
N GLY A 186 11.57 8.28 6.14
CA GLY A 186 11.28 7.58 4.90
C GLY A 186 12.44 6.70 4.44
N VAL A 187 12.38 6.15 3.22
CA VAL A 187 13.37 5.21 2.67
C VAL A 187 13.84 5.65 1.29
N TYR A 188 15.02 5.19 0.89
CA TYR A 188 15.48 5.27 -0.49
C TYR A 188 14.77 4.24 -1.37
N ASN A 189 14.46 4.60 -2.60
CA ASN A 189 13.84 3.67 -3.56
C ASN A 189 14.74 2.45 -3.83
N ILE A 190 16.06 2.64 -3.91
CA ILE A 190 17.00 1.53 -4.12
C ILE A 190 16.98 0.52 -2.96
N GLU A 191 16.82 0.97 -1.72
CA GLU A 191 16.72 0.09 -0.55
C GLU A 191 15.41 -0.68 -0.54
N LEU A 192 14.28 -0.03 -0.87
CA LEU A 192 13.00 -0.70 -1.00
C LEU A 192 13.04 -1.75 -2.12
N THR A 193 13.71 -1.45 -3.24
CA THR A 193 13.91 -2.42 -4.33
C THR A 193 14.70 -3.63 -3.85
N ALA A 194 15.81 -3.42 -3.12
CA ALA A 194 16.65 -4.50 -2.60
C ALA A 194 15.92 -5.36 -1.56
N ALA A 195 15.09 -4.76 -0.71
CA ALA A 195 14.27 -5.47 0.26
C ALA A 195 13.25 -6.42 -0.42
N TYR A 196 12.60 -5.95 -1.49
CA TYR A 196 11.70 -6.79 -2.28
C TYR A 196 12.47 -7.82 -3.12
N ALA A 197 13.67 -7.49 -3.59
CA ALA A 197 14.56 -8.43 -4.27
C ALA A 197 14.96 -9.60 -3.34
N ALA A 198 15.12 -9.35 -2.04
CA ALA A 198 15.38 -10.41 -1.08
C ALA A 198 14.22 -11.43 -1.00
N LEU A 199 12.97 -10.98 -1.04
CA LEU A 199 11.80 -11.87 -1.11
C LEU A 199 11.78 -12.67 -2.42
N ALA A 200 12.12 -12.02 -3.55
CA ALA A 200 12.22 -12.67 -4.85
C ALA A 200 13.37 -13.70 -4.93
N ASN A 201 14.40 -13.53 -4.09
CA ASN A 201 15.59 -14.37 -4.02
C ASN A 201 15.57 -15.31 -2.79
N ASN A 202 14.45 -15.98 -2.53
CA ASN A 202 14.31 -16.97 -1.46
C ASN A 202 14.70 -16.45 -0.05
N GLY A 203 14.51 -15.15 0.18
CA GLY A 203 14.82 -14.50 1.46
C GLY A 203 16.26 -14.06 1.65
N VAL A 204 17.08 -14.17 0.61
CA VAL A 204 18.48 -13.71 0.63
C VAL A 204 18.55 -12.27 0.17
N TYR A 205 18.93 -11.37 1.07
CA TYR A 205 19.28 -9.99 0.73
C TYR A 205 20.62 -9.95 0.01
N THR A 206 20.68 -9.18 -1.08
CA THR A 206 21.90 -8.89 -1.81
C THR A 206 22.04 -7.36 -1.90
N LYS A 207 23.16 -6.84 -1.42
CA LYS A 207 23.42 -5.39 -1.44
C LYS A 207 23.41 -4.88 -2.88
N PRO A 208 22.67 -3.80 -3.17
CA PRO A 208 22.65 -3.24 -4.53
C PRO A 208 24.03 -2.79 -4.99
N ILE A 209 24.39 -3.13 -6.21
CA ILE A 209 25.62 -2.70 -6.85
C ILE A 209 25.31 -1.94 -8.15
N LEU A 210 25.95 -0.79 -8.32
CA LEU A 210 25.80 0.08 -9.50
C LEU A 210 26.94 -0.12 -10.51
N TYR A 211 28.02 -0.77 -10.09
CA TYR A 211 29.16 -1.13 -10.92
C TYR A 211 29.82 -2.40 -10.39
N THR A 212 30.34 -3.25 -11.26
CA THR A 212 31.03 -4.48 -10.87
C THR A 212 32.51 -4.23 -10.60
N LYS A 213 33.15 -3.39 -11.41
CA LYS A 213 34.59 -3.06 -11.28
C LYS A 213 34.87 -1.63 -11.67
N VAL A 214 35.85 -1.03 -11.00
CA VAL A 214 36.51 0.21 -11.42
C VAL A 214 37.95 -0.10 -11.67
N LEU A 215 38.42 0.27 -12.86
CA LEU A 215 39.79 0.07 -13.30
C LEU A 215 40.50 1.42 -13.42
N ASP A 216 41.83 1.46 -13.18
CA ASP A 216 42.63 2.59 -13.53
C ASP A 216 42.92 2.62 -15.05
N HIS A 217 43.69 3.62 -15.52
CA HIS A 217 44.03 3.77 -16.96
C HIS A 217 44.92 2.63 -17.49
N ASP A 218 45.62 1.91 -16.61
CA ASP A 218 46.49 0.79 -16.96
C ASP A 218 45.76 -0.56 -16.90
N GLY A 219 44.47 -0.55 -16.53
CA GLY A 219 43.65 -1.76 -16.42
C GLY A 219 43.74 -2.48 -15.08
N ASN A 220 44.41 -1.90 -14.08
CA ASN A 220 44.45 -2.48 -12.75
C ASN A 220 43.12 -2.23 -12.03
N VAL A 221 42.67 -3.20 -11.24
CA VAL A 221 41.42 -3.10 -10.48
C VAL A 221 41.63 -2.18 -9.29
N ILE A 222 40.87 -1.07 -9.25
CA ILE A 222 40.76 -0.15 -8.10
C ILE A 222 39.71 -0.61 -7.14
N LEU A 223 38.51 -0.95 -7.65
CA LEU A 223 37.37 -1.46 -6.88
C LEU A 223 36.80 -2.69 -7.54
N ASP A 224 36.45 -3.70 -6.77
CA ASP A 224 35.78 -4.93 -7.23
C ASP A 224 34.54 -5.21 -6.38
N ASN A 225 33.37 -5.07 -7.01
CA ASN A 225 32.05 -5.38 -6.44
C ASN A 225 31.42 -6.62 -7.12
N SER A 226 32.23 -7.44 -7.83
CA SER A 226 31.71 -8.61 -8.54
C SER A 226 31.14 -9.70 -7.60
N THR A 227 31.42 -9.60 -6.31
CA THR A 227 30.85 -10.46 -5.26
C THR A 227 30.19 -9.57 -4.22
N PRO A 228 28.89 -9.22 -4.38
CA PRO A 228 28.20 -8.36 -3.43
C PRO A 228 28.00 -9.04 -2.06
N GLU A 229 27.85 -8.22 -1.03
CA GLU A 229 27.49 -8.68 0.31
C GLU A 229 26.08 -9.28 0.30
N THR A 230 25.94 -10.48 0.90
CA THR A 230 24.65 -11.18 1.01
C THR A 230 24.42 -11.72 2.40
N HIS A 231 23.19 -11.80 2.81
CA HIS A 231 22.77 -12.50 4.03
C HIS A 231 21.31 -12.97 3.94
N GLN A 232 20.97 -14.00 4.73
CA GLN A 232 19.59 -14.48 4.82
C GLN A 232 18.80 -13.57 5.76
N VAL A 233 17.72 -12.97 5.26
CA VAL A 233 16.80 -12.13 6.05
C VAL A 233 15.64 -12.97 6.61
N VAL A 234 15.02 -13.77 5.75
CA VAL A 234 13.91 -14.66 6.08
C VAL A 234 14.14 -16.03 5.48
N LYS A 235 13.50 -17.05 6.03
CA LYS A 235 13.53 -18.42 5.47
C LYS A 235 13.00 -18.44 4.04
N ASP A 236 13.46 -19.39 3.24
CA ASP A 236 12.97 -19.60 1.87
C ASP A 236 11.44 -19.88 1.85
N SER A 237 10.92 -20.60 2.83
CA SER A 237 9.48 -20.81 3.01
C SER A 237 8.72 -19.50 3.23
N THR A 238 9.24 -18.61 4.08
CA THR A 238 8.62 -17.31 4.36
C THR A 238 8.59 -16.43 3.11
N ALA A 239 9.71 -16.35 2.38
CA ALA A 239 9.81 -15.62 1.12
C ALA A 239 8.81 -16.15 0.07
N ALA A 240 8.71 -17.50 -0.05
CA ALA A 240 7.78 -18.14 -0.98
C ALA A 240 6.31 -17.92 -0.60
N LEU A 241 5.97 -17.98 0.69
CA LEU A 241 4.61 -17.71 1.18
C LEU A 241 4.20 -16.27 0.91
N LEU A 242 5.06 -15.30 1.22
CA LEU A 242 4.80 -13.89 0.93
C LEU A 242 4.71 -13.64 -0.59
N THR A 243 5.61 -14.23 -1.38
CA THR A 243 5.55 -14.17 -2.84
C THR A 243 4.21 -14.68 -3.36
N ASN A 244 3.74 -15.81 -2.85
CA ASN A 244 2.45 -16.37 -3.24
C ASN A 244 1.26 -15.47 -2.84
N ALA A 245 1.27 -14.94 -1.60
CA ALA A 245 0.21 -14.03 -1.15
C ALA A 245 0.21 -12.71 -1.91
N MET A 246 1.39 -12.15 -2.22
CA MET A 246 1.50 -10.88 -2.95
C MET A 246 1.24 -11.02 -4.47
N GLN A 247 1.26 -12.23 -5.05
CA GLN A 247 0.72 -12.43 -6.40
C GLN A 247 -0.77 -12.09 -6.46
N ASP A 248 -1.51 -12.36 -5.38
CA ASP A 248 -2.93 -12.01 -5.30
C ASP A 248 -3.14 -10.49 -5.34
N VAL A 249 -2.22 -9.70 -4.75
CA VAL A 249 -2.27 -8.22 -4.82
C VAL A 249 -2.27 -7.74 -6.26
N ILE A 250 -1.42 -8.34 -7.12
CA ILE A 250 -1.35 -7.99 -8.55
C ILE A 250 -2.51 -8.58 -9.34
N LYS A 251 -2.96 -9.80 -9.02
CA LYS A 251 -4.03 -10.47 -9.78
C LYS A 251 -5.42 -9.92 -9.50
N ARG A 252 -5.74 -9.58 -8.26
CA ARG A 252 -7.10 -9.27 -7.81
C ARG A 252 -7.19 -8.29 -6.64
N GLY A 253 -6.07 -7.70 -6.24
CA GLY A 253 -5.96 -6.76 -5.12
C GLY A 253 -5.71 -5.32 -5.57
N THR A 254 -4.96 -4.60 -4.74
CA THR A 254 -4.70 -3.17 -4.94
C THR A 254 -3.76 -2.86 -6.11
N GLY A 255 -3.03 -3.84 -6.63
CA GLY A 255 -2.02 -3.67 -7.70
C GLY A 255 -2.45 -4.17 -9.09
N THR A 256 -3.74 -4.27 -9.37
CA THR A 256 -4.25 -4.89 -10.62
C THR A 256 -3.86 -4.17 -11.90
N ALA A 257 -3.57 -2.87 -11.84
CA ALA A 257 -3.10 -2.10 -12.99
C ALA A 257 -1.66 -2.48 -13.43
N ALA A 258 -0.94 -3.23 -12.59
CA ALA A 258 0.42 -3.71 -12.89
C ALA A 258 0.46 -5.09 -13.57
N GLN A 259 -0.66 -5.71 -13.91
CA GLN A 259 -0.67 -7.01 -14.58
C GLN A 259 0.04 -6.95 -15.94
N LEU A 260 1.02 -7.85 -16.15
CA LEU A 260 1.85 -7.89 -17.35
C LEU A 260 1.09 -8.46 -18.56
N ALA A 261 1.32 -7.86 -19.72
CA ALA A 261 0.59 -8.18 -20.95
C ALA A 261 0.82 -9.61 -21.45
N ASN A 262 2.02 -10.16 -21.22
CA ASN A 262 2.40 -11.50 -21.65
C ASN A 262 1.98 -12.60 -20.66
N GLY A 263 1.29 -12.26 -19.56
CA GLY A 263 0.89 -13.21 -18.52
C GLY A 263 2.03 -13.66 -17.59
N MET A 264 3.21 -13.01 -17.62
CA MET A 264 4.26 -13.25 -16.64
C MET A 264 3.74 -12.96 -15.24
N PRO A 265 3.86 -13.89 -14.28
CA PRO A 265 3.41 -13.64 -12.93
C PRO A 265 4.28 -12.57 -12.27
N ALA A 266 3.63 -11.69 -11.54
CA ALA A 266 4.27 -10.69 -10.71
C ALA A 266 3.76 -10.79 -9.27
N SER A 267 4.64 -10.47 -8.33
CA SER A 267 4.37 -10.42 -6.90
C SER A 267 4.82 -9.07 -6.37
N GLY A 268 4.01 -8.41 -5.56
CA GLY A 268 4.37 -7.07 -5.09
C GLY A 268 3.32 -6.42 -4.20
N LYS A 269 3.61 -5.21 -3.80
CA LYS A 269 2.77 -4.42 -2.91
C LYS A 269 2.72 -2.96 -3.33
N THR A 270 1.53 -2.39 -3.32
CA THR A 270 1.30 -0.95 -3.46
C THR A 270 1.55 -0.24 -2.13
N GLY A 271 2.07 0.97 -2.20
CA GLY A 271 2.24 1.87 -1.08
C GLY A 271 1.62 3.22 -1.38
N THR A 272 0.91 3.75 -0.41
CA THR A 272 0.36 5.10 -0.45
C THR A 272 0.59 5.71 0.93
N SER A 273 1.23 6.86 0.98
CA SER A 273 1.37 7.62 2.22
C SER A 273 0.14 8.47 2.47
N GLU A 274 0.06 9.06 3.65
CA GLU A 274 -1.05 9.92 4.05
C GLU A 274 -1.24 11.05 3.03
N TYR A 275 -2.49 11.39 2.74
CA TYR A 275 -2.89 12.37 1.71
C TYR A 275 -2.36 12.06 0.31
N SER A 276 -1.95 10.81 0.02
CA SER A 276 -1.36 10.43 -1.27
C SER A 276 -0.16 11.28 -1.67
N THR A 277 0.69 11.68 -0.71
CA THR A 277 1.92 12.44 -1.00
C THR A 277 2.97 11.59 -1.69
N ASP A 278 2.94 10.27 -1.44
CA ASP A 278 3.80 9.27 -2.06
C ASP A 278 2.97 8.11 -2.59
N LEU A 279 3.22 7.72 -3.82
CA LEU A 279 2.66 6.53 -4.46
C LEU A 279 3.79 5.57 -4.81
N TRP A 280 3.64 4.31 -4.43
CA TRP A 280 4.64 3.27 -4.64
C TRP A 280 4.05 2.01 -5.24
N LEU A 281 4.83 1.37 -6.08
CA LEU A 281 4.72 -0.05 -6.35
C LEU A 281 6.12 -0.66 -6.25
N ALA A 282 6.30 -1.58 -5.30
CA ALA A 282 7.46 -2.45 -5.23
C ALA A 282 7.02 -3.87 -5.61
N ALA A 283 7.51 -4.37 -6.74
CA ALA A 283 7.08 -5.65 -7.27
C ALA A 283 8.18 -6.33 -8.09
N TYR A 284 8.06 -7.65 -8.26
CA TYR A 284 9.04 -8.47 -8.97
C TYR A 284 8.38 -9.56 -9.80
N THR A 285 9.10 -9.98 -10.80
CA THR A 285 8.85 -11.19 -11.58
C THR A 285 9.85 -12.28 -11.19
N PRO A 286 9.77 -13.50 -11.71
CA PRO A 286 10.83 -14.49 -11.50
C PRO A 286 12.21 -14.10 -12.07
N TYR A 287 12.35 -12.93 -12.68
CA TYR A 287 13.59 -12.46 -13.31
C TYR A 287 14.17 -11.20 -12.68
N TYR A 288 13.34 -10.19 -12.45
CA TYR A 288 13.78 -8.86 -12.00
C TYR A 288 12.83 -8.28 -10.99
N THR A 289 13.38 -7.50 -10.07
CA THR A 289 12.66 -6.66 -9.13
C THR A 289 12.68 -5.22 -9.62
N CYS A 290 11.53 -4.57 -9.57
CA CYS A 290 11.40 -3.16 -9.93
C CYS A 290 10.53 -2.44 -8.90
N SER A 291 10.96 -1.25 -8.49
CA SER A 291 10.12 -0.34 -7.74
C SER A 291 9.97 1.00 -8.43
N VAL A 292 8.78 1.56 -8.32
CA VAL A 292 8.39 2.87 -8.85
C VAL A 292 7.88 3.70 -7.69
N TRP A 293 8.44 4.88 -7.53
CA TRP A 293 7.94 5.93 -6.66
C TRP A 293 7.41 7.10 -7.48
N GLY A 294 6.37 7.75 -6.97
CA GLY A 294 5.89 9.00 -7.49
C GLY A 294 5.37 9.94 -6.42
N GLY A 295 5.66 11.23 -6.57
CA GLY A 295 5.29 12.27 -5.62
C GLY A 295 5.85 13.63 -5.99
N TYR A 296 5.47 14.66 -5.23
CA TYR A 296 6.10 15.97 -5.32
C TYR A 296 7.32 16.06 -4.40
N ASP A 297 8.37 16.75 -4.82
CA ASP A 297 9.54 16.99 -3.97
C ASP A 297 9.18 17.72 -2.66
N SER A 298 8.15 18.54 -2.69
CA SER A 298 7.66 19.35 -1.57
C SER A 298 6.58 18.67 -0.72
N ASN A 299 6.41 17.36 -0.79
CA ASN A 299 5.39 16.58 -0.06
C ASN A 299 3.96 17.11 -0.22
N LYS A 300 3.61 17.61 -1.40
CA LYS A 300 2.24 18.02 -1.69
C LYS A 300 1.36 16.81 -1.98
N PRO A 301 0.11 16.82 -1.50
CA PRO A 301 -0.87 15.81 -1.87
C PRO A 301 -1.07 15.71 -3.38
N MET A 302 -1.27 14.46 -3.84
CA MET A 302 -1.60 14.16 -5.25
C MET A 302 -3.09 13.87 -5.45
N GLU A 303 -3.96 14.42 -4.60
CA GLU A 303 -5.41 14.14 -4.58
C GLU A 303 -6.13 14.41 -5.90
N ASN A 304 -5.62 15.35 -6.69
CA ASN A 304 -6.22 15.73 -7.97
C ASN A 304 -5.50 15.13 -9.18
N ILE A 305 -4.60 14.18 -8.98
CA ILE A 305 -3.99 13.47 -10.10
C ILE A 305 -4.97 12.42 -10.60
N TYR A 306 -5.42 12.63 -11.81
CA TYR A 306 -6.31 11.73 -12.53
C TYR A 306 -5.68 10.34 -12.58
N ASN A 307 -6.37 9.35 -11.99
CA ASN A 307 -5.94 7.97 -11.90
C ASN A 307 -4.71 7.72 -11.00
N GLN A 308 -4.95 7.47 -9.72
CA GLN A 308 -3.90 7.18 -8.72
C GLN A 308 -3.17 5.84 -8.95
N THR A 309 -3.40 5.13 -10.05
CA THR A 309 -2.70 3.89 -10.44
C THR A 309 -1.61 4.11 -11.50
N TRP A 310 -1.29 5.37 -11.84
CA TRP A 310 -0.32 5.67 -12.90
C TRP A 310 1.08 5.08 -12.63
N HIS A 311 1.49 4.97 -11.38
CA HIS A 311 2.75 4.35 -10.96
C HIS A 311 2.75 2.84 -11.22
N GLU A 312 1.62 2.17 -11.04
CA GLU A 312 1.42 0.76 -11.38
C GLU A 312 1.49 0.53 -12.90
N VAL A 313 0.81 1.39 -13.66
CA VAL A 313 0.85 1.37 -15.14
C VAL A 313 2.26 1.65 -15.64
N MET A 314 3.00 2.56 -14.99
CA MET A 314 4.41 2.82 -15.31
C MET A 314 5.26 1.56 -15.07
N TRP A 315 5.12 0.92 -13.91
CA TRP A 315 5.80 -0.34 -13.59
C TRP A 315 5.51 -1.41 -14.64
N LYS A 316 4.22 -1.59 -14.97
CA LYS A 316 3.78 -2.52 -16.01
C LYS A 316 4.48 -2.26 -17.34
N ASN A 317 4.45 -1.02 -17.83
CA ASN A 317 5.03 -0.67 -19.12
C ASN A 317 6.54 -0.89 -19.15
N ILE A 318 7.24 -0.60 -18.05
CA ILE A 318 8.68 -0.86 -17.90
C ILE A 318 8.94 -2.36 -17.98
N MET A 319 8.23 -3.17 -17.18
CA MET A 319 8.47 -4.60 -17.11
C MET A 319 8.01 -5.35 -18.36
N ASP A 320 6.93 -4.92 -19.02
CA ASP A 320 6.52 -5.44 -20.35
C ASP A 320 7.62 -5.18 -21.39
N ARG A 321 8.23 -3.98 -21.36
CA ARG A 321 9.34 -3.65 -22.26
C ARG A 321 10.59 -4.46 -21.93
N VAL A 322 10.94 -4.66 -20.66
CA VAL A 322 12.03 -5.54 -20.21
C VAL A 322 11.82 -6.96 -20.73
N ASN A 323 10.63 -7.51 -20.48
CA ASN A 323 10.27 -8.87 -20.92
C ASN A 323 10.41 -9.03 -22.45
N THR A 324 9.90 -8.06 -23.20
CA THR A 324 9.93 -8.10 -24.67
C THR A 324 11.36 -7.92 -25.21
N THR A 325 12.10 -6.93 -24.70
CA THR A 325 13.46 -6.60 -25.19
C THR A 325 14.43 -7.75 -24.94
N LEU A 326 14.32 -8.40 -23.77
CA LEU A 326 15.18 -9.51 -23.39
C LEU A 326 14.64 -10.90 -23.83
N GLY A 327 13.47 -10.95 -24.48
CA GLY A 327 12.88 -12.21 -24.93
C GLY A 327 12.56 -13.18 -23.79
N LEU A 328 12.17 -12.67 -22.60
CA LEU A 328 11.98 -13.49 -21.42
C LEU A 328 10.73 -14.37 -21.57
N GLN A 329 10.91 -15.67 -21.33
CA GLN A 329 9.83 -16.63 -21.37
C GLN A 329 8.98 -16.54 -20.10
N VAL A 330 7.67 -16.76 -20.22
CA VAL A 330 6.78 -16.84 -19.05
C VAL A 330 7.26 -17.96 -18.13
N LYS A 331 7.53 -17.63 -16.88
CA LYS A 331 8.02 -18.54 -15.85
C LYS A 331 7.26 -18.30 -14.57
N ASN A 332 6.84 -19.36 -13.89
CA ASN A 332 6.20 -19.26 -12.59
C ASN A 332 7.25 -19.13 -11.47
N PHE A 333 6.84 -18.54 -10.35
CA PHE A 333 7.62 -18.61 -9.12
C PHE A 333 7.71 -20.06 -8.64
N THR A 334 8.86 -20.44 -8.12
CA THR A 334 9.09 -21.80 -7.62
C THR A 334 8.71 -21.86 -6.15
N MET A 335 7.90 -22.85 -5.79
CA MET A 335 7.61 -23.15 -4.40
C MET A 335 8.68 -24.11 -3.85
N PRO A 336 9.40 -23.74 -2.77
CA PRO A 336 10.46 -24.59 -2.23
C PRO A 336 9.91 -25.82 -1.52
N ALA A 337 10.77 -26.84 -1.38
CA ALA A 337 10.41 -28.08 -0.67
C ALA A 337 10.10 -27.87 0.82
N SER A 338 10.46 -26.71 1.39
CA SER A 338 10.14 -26.28 2.77
C SER A 338 8.69 -25.85 2.97
N VAL A 339 7.87 -25.82 1.88
CA VAL A 339 6.44 -25.44 1.91
C VAL A 339 5.58 -26.68 1.67
N GLU A 340 4.44 -26.73 2.34
CA GLU A 340 3.38 -27.73 2.18
C GLU A 340 2.02 -27.06 1.97
N GLN A 341 1.05 -27.82 1.44
CA GLN A 341 -0.34 -27.38 1.28
C GLN A 341 -1.24 -28.12 2.25
N LYS A 342 -2.25 -27.43 2.78
CA LYS A 342 -3.33 -28.02 3.59
C LYS A 342 -4.65 -27.40 3.19
N THR A 343 -5.73 -28.21 3.21
CA THR A 343 -7.08 -27.71 3.07
C THR A 343 -7.58 -27.25 4.43
N VAL A 344 -7.95 -25.98 4.52
CA VAL A 344 -8.37 -25.32 5.75
C VAL A 344 -9.78 -24.77 5.65
N CYS A 345 -10.47 -24.74 6.77
CA CYS A 345 -11.76 -24.09 6.91
C CYS A 345 -11.60 -22.59 6.76
N SER A 346 -12.41 -21.97 5.89
CA SER A 346 -12.35 -20.52 5.65
C SER A 346 -12.83 -19.67 6.82
N VAL A 347 -13.57 -20.28 7.77
CA VAL A 347 -14.12 -19.59 8.94
C VAL A 347 -13.14 -19.63 10.12
N THR A 348 -12.48 -20.77 10.34
CA THR A 348 -11.66 -20.98 11.54
C THR A 348 -10.15 -21.02 11.28
N GLY A 349 -9.71 -21.23 10.03
CA GLY A 349 -8.32 -21.45 9.67
C GLY A 349 -7.77 -22.84 10.10
N LEU A 350 -8.57 -23.70 10.75
CA LEU A 350 -8.23 -25.05 11.13
C LEU A 350 -8.34 -26.01 9.94
N LEU A 351 -7.89 -27.29 10.09
CA LEU A 351 -8.08 -28.28 9.03
C LEU A 351 -9.57 -28.45 8.74
N ALA A 352 -9.93 -28.38 7.46
CA ALA A 352 -11.31 -28.49 7.03
C ALA A 352 -11.82 -29.93 7.19
N VAL A 353 -13.09 -30.07 7.61
CA VAL A 353 -13.89 -31.28 7.52
C VAL A 353 -14.93 -31.12 6.40
N SER A 354 -15.66 -32.20 6.07
CA SER A 354 -16.58 -32.22 4.92
C SER A 354 -17.68 -31.16 4.95
N SER A 355 -18.10 -30.73 6.15
CA SER A 355 -19.11 -29.69 6.36
C SER A 355 -18.55 -28.26 6.41
N CYS A 356 -17.24 -28.07 6.16
CA CYS A 356 -16.63 -26.73 6.18
C CYS A 356 -16.64 -26.09 4.80
N PRO A 357 -16.96 -24.79 4.68
CA PRO A 357 -16.46 -24.00 3.57
C PRO A 357 -14.93 -23.99 3.66
N SER A 358 -14.24 -24.37 2.57
CA SER A 358 -12.80 -24.64 2.65
C SER A 358 -12.04 -24.16 1.44
N TYR A 359 -10.73 -23.92 1.64
CA TYR A 359 -9.78 -23.60 0.58
C TYR A 359 -8.40 -24.23 0.88
N THR A 360 -7.58 -24.33 -0.14
CA THR A 360 -6.20 -24.80 0.02
C THR A 360 -5.27 -23.64 0.30
N GLU A 361 -4.49 -23.73 1.38
CA GLU A 361 -3.49 -22.73 1.76
C GLU A 361 -2.10 -23.34 1.83
N TYR A 362 -1.09 -22.49 1.66
CA TYR A 362 0.33 -22.85 1.77
C TYR A 362 0.87 -22.53 3.16
N PHE A 363 1.73 -23.41 3.66
CA PHE A 363 2.34 -23.32 4.99
C PHE A 363 3.83 -23.67 4.91
N ALA A 364 4.66 -23.03 5.71
CA ALA A 364 5.97 -23.60 6.00
C ALA A 364 5.75 -24.98 6.65
N LYS A 365 6.56 -25.97 6.28
CA LYS A 365 6.39 -27.33 6.80
C LYS A 365 6.37 -27.35 8.33
N GLY A 366 5.34 -27.98 8.87
CA GLY A 366 5.15 -28.11 10.32
C GLY A 366 4.51 -26.92 11.03
N THR A 367 4.16 -25.82 10.30
CA THR A 367 3.48 -24.65 10.89
C THR A 367 1.99 -24.61 10.61
N GLY A 368 1.50 -25.40 9.67
CA GLY A 368 0.07 -25.49 9.35
C GLY A 368 -0.73 -26.12 10.49
N PRO A 369 -2.06 -25.88 10.52
CA PRO A 369 -2.94 -26.38 11.56
C PRO A 369 -2.86 -27.91 11.66
N THR A 370 -2.93 -28.41 12.90
CA THR A 370 -2.99 -29.85 13.22
C THR A 370 -4.36 -30.26 13.76
N GLN A 371 -5.13 -29.28 14.24
CA GLN A 371 -6.49 -29.48 14.73
C GLN A 371 -7.50 -29.35 13.59
N SER A 372 -8.50 -30.23 13.59
CA SER A 372 -9.63 -30.13 12.68
C SER A 372 -10.67 -29.15 13.19
N CYS A 373 -11.36 -28.50 12.27
CA CYS A 373 -12.57 -27.73 12.57
C CYS A 373 -13.67 -28.68 13.09
N SER A 374 -14.53 -28.15 13.96
CA SER A 374 -15.71 -28.91 14.46
C SER A 374 -16.79 -29.09 13.37
N GLY A 375 -16.64 -28.42 12.24
CA GLY A 375 -17.63 -28.40 11.16
C GLY A 375 -18.56 -27.22 11.26
N HIS A 376 -19.25 -26.93 10.14
CA HIS A 376 -20.31 -25.93 10.02
C HIS A 376 -21.48 -26.66 9.39
N TYR A 377 -22.57 -26.73 10.13
CA TYR A 377 -23.86 -27.22 9.62
C TYR A 377 -24.69 -25.98 9.30
N GLU A 378 -25.28 -25.93 8.13
CA GLU A 378 -26.40 -25.04 7.90
C GLU A 378 -27.51 -25.53 8.84
N GLU A 379 -27.97 -24.69 9.78
CA GLU A 379 -29.22 -24.95 10.46
C GLU A 379 -30.27 -24.90 9.35
N GLU A 380 -30.82 -26.07 8.98
CA GLU A 380 -32.04 -26.13 8.20
C GLU A 380 -33.06 -25.35 9.04
N GLU A 381 -33.48 -24.18 8.57
CA GLU A 381 -34.66 -23.52 9.11
C GLU A 381 -35.81 -24.53 8.86
N ASP A 382 -36.19 -25.23 9.91
CA ASP A 382 -37.41 -26.04 9.94
C ASP A 382 -38.55 -25.06 9.65
N ASP A 383 -38.99 -24.95 8.43
CA ASP A 383 -40.30 -24.40 8.06
C ASP A 383 -41.32 -25.28 8.78
N GLU A 384 -41.68 -24.93 9.99
CA GLU A 384 -42.89 -25.45 10.64
C GLU A 384 -44.08 -25.00 9.80
N ASP A 385 -44.46 -25.81 8.82
CA ASP A 385 -45.73 -25.77 8.15
C ASP A 385 -46.82 -26.04 9.21
N ASP A 386 -47.41 -24.99 9.73
CA ASP A 386 -48.62 -25.01 10.50
C ASP A 386 -49.78 -25.44 9.61
N ASP A 387 -49.91 -26.76 9.40
CA ASP A 387 -51.09 -27.40 8.85
C ASP A 387 -52.19 -27.47 9.94
N ASP A 388 -52.90 -26.38 10.09
CA ASP A 388 -54.10 -26.33 10.93
C ASP A 388 -55.27 -27.00 10.18
N LYS A 389 -55.44 -28.32 10.47
CA LYS A 389 -56.57 -29.10 10.03
C LYS A 389 -57.86 -28.75 10.80
N ASN A 390 -58.78 -28.11 10.09
CA ASN A 390 -60.24 -28.15 10.28
C ASN A 390 -60.75 -29.30 11.15
N LYS A 391 -61.48 -28.95 12.22
CA LYS A 391 -62.65 -29.70 12.71
C LYS A 391 -63.80 -28.75 12.98
N GLU A 392 -64.80 -28.94 12.16
CA GLU A 392 -66.18 -28.52 12.41
C GLU A 392 -66.66 -29.08 13.74
N ASP A 393 -67.39 -28.27 14.52
CA ASP A 393 -68.72 -28.62 15.01
C ASP A 393 -69.40 -27.43 15.73
N SER A 394 -70.48 -27.08 15.16
CA SER A 394 -71.85 -26.66 15.56
C SER A 394 -72.10 -25.97 16.91
N ASP A 395 -72.91 -25.00 16.74
CA ASP A 395 -74.13 -24.57 17.47
C ASP A 395 -74.06 -23.35 18.41
N SER A 396 -74.93 -22.51 17.99
CA SER A 396 -75.98 -21.72 18.79
C SER A 396 -75.68 -20.28 19.21
N GLN A 397 -76.29 -19.47 18.42
CA GLN A 397 -77.27 -18.42 18.81
C GLN A 397 -76.87 -17.21 19.65
N ASN A 398 -77.08 -16.12 19.06
CA ASN A 398 -78.05 -15.06 19.35
C ASN A 398 -77.52 -13.66 19.69
N SER A 399 -78.00 -12.80 18.84
CA SER A 399 -78.56 -11.44 19.06
C SER A 399 -77.64 -10.26 19.32
N GLN A 400 -77.73 -9.44 18.36
CA GLN A 400 -78.36 -8.11 18.30
C GLN A 400 -77.44 -6.90 18.56
N ASP A 401 -77.45 -6.15 17.50
CA ASP A 401 -77.74 -4.70 17.33
C ASP A 401 -76.61 -3.75 17.73
N SER A 402 -76.26 -2.81 16.96
CA SER A 402 -76.90 -1.90 16.00
C SER A 402 -75.79 -0.89 15.55
N GLU A 403 -75.84 -0.55 14.29
CA GLU A 403 -75.93 0.82 13.76
C GLU A 403 -74.71 1.74 14.08
N ASP A 404 -74.13 2.47 13.25
CA ASP A 404 -74.38 3.08 11.96
C ASP A 404 -73.22 3.91 11.52
N ASN A 405 -73.16 4.05 10.24
CA ASN A 405 -72.79 5.23 9.44
C ASN A 405 -71.32 5.57 9.18
N GLU A 406 -70.94 5.34 7.95
CA GLU A 406 -70.85 6.33 6.85
C GLU A 406 -69.76 7.40 7.10
N ASP A 407 -68.92 7.75 6.22
CA ASP A 407 -68.97 7.98 4.79
C ASP A 407 -67.58 8.36 4.25
N SER A 408 -67.32 7.91 3.09
CA SER A 408 -66.70 8.56 1.95
C SER A 408 -65.40 9.41 2.09
N GLY A 409 -64.53 9.11 1.18
CA GLY A 409 -64.11 10.08 0.20
C GLY A 409 -62.62 10.27 0.00
N ASN A 410 -62.09 9.56 -0.89
CA ASN A 410 -61.49 9.97 -2.20
C ASN A 410 -60.38 11.00 -2.26
N SER A 411 -59.38 10.60 -3.02
CA SER A 411 -58.63 11.33 -4.03
C SER A 411 -57.38 12.16 -3.66
N ASP A 412 -56.33 11.68 -4.23
CA ASP A 412 -55.46 12.32 -5.22
C ASP A 412 -54.49 13.45 -4.87
N GLN A 413 -53.31 13.16 -5.35
CA GLN A 413 -52.37 14.05 -6.07
C GLN A 413 -51.35 14.90 -5.33
N SER A 414 -50.12 14.48 -5.61
CA SER A 414 -49.03 15.27 -6.22
C SER A 414 -48.62 16.61 -5.57
N GLY A 415 -47.36 16.77 -5.47
CA GLY A 415 -46.78 18.10 -5.65
C GLY A 415 -45.53 18.38 -4.82
N ASP A 416 -44.45 18.26 -5.47
CA ASP A 416 -43.25 19.09 -5.50
C ASP A 416 -43.04 20.22 -4.46
N ASN A 417 -41.73 20.34 -4.20
CA ASN A 417 -40.97 21.58 -4.07
C ASN A 417 -40.55 22.10 -2.68
N ASN A 418 -39.26 21.98 -2.53
CA ASN A 418 -38.32 23.11 -2.45
C ASN A 418 -38.26 23.99 -1.19
N ASN A 419 -36.99 24.12 -0.84
CA ASN A 419 -36.33 25.32 -0.33
C ASN A 419 -36.33 25.65 1.18
N ASN A 420 -35.18 25.66 1.69
CA ASN A 420 -34.33 26.84 1.97
C ASN A 420 -34.22 27.27 3.46
N SER A 421 -32.98 27.44 3.81
CA SER A 421 -32.40 28.54 4.60
C SER A 421 -32.58 28.63 6.12
N GLY A 422 -31.45 28.86 6.69
CA GLY A 422 -31.25 29.84 7.74
C GLY A 422 -30.58 29.26 9.00
N ASN A 423 -29.37 29.47 9.21
CA ASN A 423 -28.54 30.63 9.57
C ASN A 423 -28.49 30.92 11.06
N ASN A 424 -27.31 31.24 11.52
CA ASN A 424 -26.89 32.02 12.70
C ASN A 424 -26.70 31.25 14.02
N GLY A 425 -25.63 31.46 14.68
CA GLY A 425 -24.77 32.56 15.05
C GLY A 425 -23.75 32.12 16.08
N ASN A 426 -22.54 32.50 15.94
CA ASN A 426 -21.83 33.56 16.64
C ASN A 426 -21.62 33.40 18.16
N ASN A 427 -20.35 33.30 18.59
CA ASN A 427 -19.60 34.33 19.36
C ASN A 427 -18.32 33.75 19.95
N ASN A 428 -17.17 34.24 19.60
CA ASN A 428 -16.41 35.34 20.20
C ASN A 428 -15.71 35.00 21.52
N GLY A 429 -14.40 35.12 21.54
CA GLY A 429 -13.58 35.13 22.75
C GLY A 429 -12.09 35.37 22.43
N ASN A 430 -11.80 36.60 22.24
CA ASN A 430 -10.51 37.28 22.17
C ASN A 430 -9.66 37.05 23.43
N ASN A 431 -8.34 36.83 23.36
CA ASN A 431 -7.44 37.71 24.11
C ASN A 431 -5.96 37.62 23.70
N ASN A 432 -5.42 38.76 23.57
CA ASN A 432 -4.10 39.29 23.37
C ASN A 432 -3.01 38.78 24.34
N GLY A 433 -1.76 38.78 23.85
CA GLY A 433 -0.55 38.76 24.66
C GLY A 433 0.71 38.96 23.85
N ASN A 434 1.08 40.19 23.70
CA ASN A 434 2.26 40.75 23.04
C ASN A 434 3.50 40.62 23.95
N SER A 435 4.72 40.32 23.41
CA SER A 435 5.94 41.04 23.71
C SER A 435 7.17 40.52 22.95
N ASN A 436 7.67 41.37 22.12
CA ASN A 436 9.05 41.86 21.82
C ASN A 436 10.30 41.04 22.15
N GLY A 437 11.12 40.92 21.05
CA GLY A 437 12.52 41.43 21.06
C GLY A 437 13.59 40.37 21.21
N ASP A 438 14.38 40.08 20.21
CA ASP A 438 15.69 40.68 20.08
C ASP A 438 16.45 40.11 18.86
N SER A 439 17.11 41.00 18.16
CA SER A 439 17.96 40.77 16.99
C SER A 439 19.36 40.36 17.44
N GLY A 440 19.86 39.26 16.91
CA GLY A 440 21.25 38.86 17.07
C GLY A 440 21.80 38.24 15.78
N THR A 441 22.48 39.08 15.01
CA THR A 441 23.37 38.70 13.90
C THR A 441 24.58 37.95 14.42
N VAL A 442 24.88 36.77 13.88
CA VAL A 442 26.19 36.12 14.02
C VAL A 442 26.68 35.69 12.64
N THR A 443 27.82 36.28 12.26
CA THR A 443 28.65 35.95 11.09
C THR A 443 29.40 34.63 11.31
N PRO A 444 29.69 33.86 10.22
CA PRO A 444 30.47 32.63 10.31
C PRO A 444 31.98 32.91 10.31
N PRO A 445 32.84 32.04 10.88
CA PRO A 445 34.28 32.11 10.73
C PRO A 445 34.76 31.38 9.47
N GLU A 446 35.75 31.98 8.84
CA GLU A 446 36.62 31.43 7.82
C GLU A 446 37.59 30.39 8.45
N GLU A 447 37.71 29.23 7.80
CA GLU A 447 38.95 28.60 7.32
C GLU A 447 38.59 27.32 6.56
#